data_239fe10d818e3b39e299335679cb2fb2
#
_entry.id   239fe10d818e3b39e299335679cb2fb2
#
_cell.length_a   1.000
_cell.length_b   1.000
_cell.length_c   1.000
_cell.angle_alpha   90.00
_cell.angle_beta   90.00
_cell.angle_gamma   90.00
#
_symmetry.space_group_name_H-M   'P 1'
#
loop_
_entity.id
_entity.type
_entity.pdbx_description
1 polymer ?
#
loop_
_entity_poly.entity_id
_entity_poly.type
_entity_poly.pdbx_seq_one_letter_code
_entity_poly.pdbx_strand_id
1 'polypeptide(L)'
;DGYFGGRDASGELITHPVRFPNGLKQTVDHIHALGFKAGIYSDAGRNTCGSFWDKDSLGINVGFYGHDRQDADYFFKEIGFDFIKIDFCGGDAKQNFDQLGLDEQERFTAIHNAILATGRKDVRMNVCRWNFPGTWVHDVAFSWRISQDINPSWESVKNIIRQNLYLSAYASEGKYNDMDMLEIGRGMSEEEDKTHFGMWCIMSSPLLIGCDLTT
;
A
#
# COMPACT_ATOMS: atom_id res chain seq x y z
N ASP A 1 5.89 -7.48 0.73
CA ASP A 1 6.08 -8.80 1.32
C ASP A 1 7.55 -9.10 1.56
N GLY A 2 7.84 -10.12 2.40
CA GLY A 2 9.18 -10.64 2.59
C GLY A 2 10.10 -9.85 3.52
N TYR A 3 9.62 -8.85 4.23
CA TYR A 3 10.39 -8.10 5.24
C TYR A 3 10.10 -8.57 6.68
N PHE A 4 9.11 -9.44 6.87
CA PHE A 4 8.86 -10.13 8.14
C PHE A 4 9.28 -11.59 8.08
N GLY A 5 9.63 -12.14 9.23
CA GLY A 5 9.89 -13.56 9.45
C GLY A 5 8.74 -14.28 10.17
N GLY A 6 7.58 -13.63 10.29
CA GLY A 6 6.43 -14.14 11.04
C GLY A 6 6.12 -13.29 12.27
N ARG A 7 5.48 -13.91 13.27
CA ARG A 7 5.20 -13.30 14.59
C ARG A 7 5.81 -14.16 15.70
N ASP A 8 6.16 -13.53 16.80
CA ASP A 8 6.60 -14.22 18.02
C ASP A 8 5.40 -14.75 18.85
N ALA A 9 5.71 -15.32 20.02
CA ALA A 9 4.69 -15.87 20.92
C ALA A 9 3.75 -14.79 21.52
N SER A 10 4.13 -13.52 21.51
CA SER A 10 3.30 -12.38 21.93
C SER A 10 2.45 -11.81 20.79
N GLY A 11 2.66 -12.30 19.57
CA GLY A 11 2.02 -11.80 18.35
C GLY A 11 2.75 -10.64 17.69
N GLU A 12 3.92 -10.25 18.18
CA GLU A 12 4.71 -9.15 17.61
C GLU A 12 5.40 -9.58 16.32
N LEU A 13 5.45 -8.68 15.34
CA LEU A 13 6.09 -8.92 14.04
C LEU A 13 7.61 -9.06 14.20
N ILE A 14 8.16 -10.14 13.66
CA ILE A 14 9.60 -10.39 13.61
C ILE A 14 10.15 -9.89 12.27
N THR A 15 11.05 -8.92 12.30
CA THR A 15 11.77 -8.51 11.09
C THR A 15 12.60 -9.67 10.52
N HIS A 16 12.60 -9.82 9.19
CA HIS A 16 13.34 -10.90 8.53
C HIS A 16 14.84 -10.77 8.76
N PRO A 17 15.50 -11.70 9.50
CA PRO A 17 16.85 -11.49 10.02
C PRO A 17 17.96 -11.46 8.96
N VAL A 18 17.71 -12.10 7.80
CA VAL A 18 18.69 -12.12 6.69
C VAL A 18 18.56 -10.89 5.80
N ARG A 19 17.32 -10.46 5.50
CA ARG A 19 17.08 -9.31 4.63
C ARG A 19 17.31 -7.98 5.36
N PHE A 20 17.02 -7.95 6.66
CA PHE A 20 17.20 -6.79 7.53
C PHE A 20 17.97 -7.18 8.80
N PRO A 21 19.27 -7.50 8.67
CA PRO A 21 20.07 -8.02 9.80
C PRO A 21 20.20 -7.03 10.97
N ASN A 22 20.00 -5.74 10.69
CA ASN A 22 20.03 -4.67 11.69
C ASN A 22 18.63 -4.12 12.02
N GLY A 23 17.58 -4.81 11.58
CA GLY A 23 16.18 -4.43 11.76
C GLY A 23 15.70 -3.34 10.81
N LEU A 24 14.38 -3.19 10.70
CA LEU A 24 13.73 -2.16 9.86
C LEU A 24 14.01 -0.74 10.34
N LYS A 25 14.16 -0.55 11.66
CA LYS A 25 14.41 0.78 12.23
C LYS A 25 15.67 1.43 11.68
N GLN A 26 16.77 0.69 11.56
CA GLN A 26 18.00 1.24 10.99
C GLN A 26 17.79 1.71 9.54
N THR A 27 17.01 0.97 8.75
CA THR A 27 16.66 1.36 7.37
C THR A 27 15.85 2.66 7.35
N VAL A 28 14.84 2.77 8.22
CA VAL A 28 14.02 3.97 8.32
C VAL A 28 14.84 5.18 8.79
N ASP A 29 15.66 5.02 9.81
CA ASP A 29 16.54 6.08 10.31
C ASP A 29 17.50 6.57 9.22
N HIS A 30 18.01 5.66 8.38
CA HIS A 30 18.86 6.03 7.24
C HIS A 30 18.09 6.83 6.18
N ILE A 31 16.86 6.40 5.82
CA ILE A 31 16.00 7.13 4.89
C ILE A 31 15.71 8.55 5.41
N HIS A 32 15.40 8.68 6.70
CA HIS A 32 15.17 9.97 7.33
C HIS A 32 16.43 10.85 7.36
N ALA A 33 17.60 10.27 7.61
CA ALA A 33 18.88 11.00 7.58
C ALA A 33 19.19 11.58 6.19
N LEU A 34 18.68 10.97 5.12
CA LEU A 34 18.75 11.48 3.75
C LEU A 34 17.68 12.54 3.44
N GLY A 35 16.80 12.87 4.38
CA GLY A 35 15.73 13.86 4.20
C GLY A 35 14.45 13.32 3.56
N PHE A 36 14.32 12.01 3.38
CA PHE A 36 13.15 11.36 2.80
C PHE A 36 12.18 10.84 3.86
N LYS A 37 10.97 10.51 3.43
CA LYS A 37 9.96 9.82 4.23
C LYS A 37 10.00 8.32 3.92
N ALA A 38 9.81 7.49 4.94
CA ALA A 38 9.83 6.04 4.81
C ALA A 38 8.41 5.48 4.73
N GLY A 39 8.18 4.55 3.80
CA GLY A 39 6.91 3.85 3.64
C GLY A 39 7.05 2.35 3.80
N ILE A 40 5.94 1.70 4.14
CA ILE A 40 5.83 0.24 4.29
C ILE A 40 4.55 -0.26 3.63
N TYR A 41 4.45 -1.56 3.43
CA TYR A 41 3.28 -2.26 2.92
C TYR A 41 2.75 -3.24 3.96
N SER A 42 1.44 -3.47 4.01
CA SER A 42 0.82 -4.58 4.73
C SER A 42 -0.55 -4.92 4.12
N ASP A 43 -1.32 -5.77 4.80
CA ASP A 43 -2.65 -6.20 4.38
C ASP A 43 -3.66 -6.00 5.52
N ALA A 44 -4.90 -5.66 5.17
CA ALA A 44 -5.98 -5.47 6.14
C ALA A 44 -6.50 -6.80 6.73
N GLY A 45 -6.25 -7.91 6.06
CA GLY A 45 -6.57 -9.25 6.53
C GLY A 45 -5.45 -9.88 7.35
N ARG A 46 -5.47 -11.22 7.45
CA ARG A 46 -4.47 -11.98 8.21
C ARG A 46 -3.19 -12.21 7.43
N ASN A 47 -3.31 -12.46 6.14
CA ASN A 47 -2.22 -12.83 5.25
C ASN A 47 -2.05 -11.76 4.18
N THR A 48 -0.82 -11.54 3.70
CA THR A 48 -0.56 -10.60 2.62
C THR A 48 -0.81 -11.22 1.23
N CYS A 49 -0.89 -10.38 0.20
CA CYS A 49 -1.12 -10.82 -1.19
C CYS A 49 -0.07 -11.84 -1.66
N GLY A 50 1.20 -11.66 -1.31
CA GLY A 50 2.29 -12.56 -1.68
C GLY A 50 2.08 -13.98 -1.18
N SER A 51 1.42 -14.17 -0.03
CA SER A 51 1.12 -15.52 0.48
C SER A 51 0.21 -16.31 -0.45
N PHE A 52 -0.76 -15.65 -1.08
CA PHE A 52 -1.74 -16.28 -1.95
C PHE A 52 -1.24 -16.37 -3.40
N TRP A 53 -0.79 -15.25 -3.96
CA TRP A 53 -0.41 -15.16 -5.38
C TRP A 53 0.97 -15.75 -5.66
N ASP A 54 1.96 -15.45 -4.82
CA ASP A 54 3.36 -15.85 -5.02
C ASP A 54 3.75 -17.08 -4.20
N LYS A 55 2.83 -17.61 -3.37
CA LYS A 55 3.10 -18.71 -2.44
C LYS A 55 4.21 -18.38 -1.43
N ASP A 56 4.40 -17.09 -1.12
CA ASP A 56 5.38 -16.65 -0.14
C ASP A 56 4.90 -16.96 1.28
N SER A 57 5.53 -17.93 1.90
CA SER A 57 5.22 -18.33 3.28
C SER A 57 5.47 -17.21 4.31
N LEU A 58 6.30 -16.22 3.98
CA LEU A 58 6.57 -15.06 4.83
C LEU A 58 5.39 -14.07 4.87
N GLY A 59 4.44 -14.18 3.93
CA GLY A 59 3.21 -13.41 3.92
C GLY A 59 2.09 -13.95 4.81
N ILE A 60 2.30 -15.13 5.43
CA ILE A 60 1.28 -15.79 6.26
C ILE A 60 1.28 -15.17 7.66
N ASN A 61 0.10 -14.81 8.16
CA ASN A 61 -0.14 -14.28 9.51
C ASN A 61 0.66 -13.00 9.85
N VAL A 62 0.97 -12.17 8.85
CA VAL A 62 1.68 -10.90 9.04
C VAL A 62 0.85 -9.67 8.67
N GLY A 63 -0.42 -9.84 8.32
CA GLY A 63 -1.37 -8.75 8.13
C GLY A 63 -1.98 -8.24 9.44
N PHE A 64 -2.69 -7.13 9.38
CA PHE A 64 -3.22 -6.41 10.55
C PHE A 64 -4.34 -7.12 11.30
N TYR A 65 -5.07 -8.05 10.66
CA TYR A 65 -6.27 -8.64 11.28
C TYR A 65 -5.97 -9.36 12.59
N GLY A 66 -6.55 -8.85 13.67
CA GLY A 66 -6.34 -9.34 15.03
C GLY A 66 -5.15 -8.70 15.77
N HIS A 67 -4.38 -7.81 15.10
CA HIS A 67 -3.18 -7.17 15.65
C HIS A 67 -3.15 -5.64 15.40
N ASP A 68 -4.27 -5.03 15.03
CA ASP A 68 -4.34 -3.65 14.54
C ASP A 68 -3.56 -2.65 15.41
N ARG A 69 -3.77 -2.67 16.73
CA ARG A 69 -3.10 -1.76 17.65
C ARG A 69 -1.62 -2.07 17.83
N GLN A 70 -1.28 -3.34 17.98
CA GLN A 70 0.10 -3.80 18.16
C GLN A 70 0.95 -3.45 16.95
N ASP A 71 0.45 -3.76 15.75
CA ASP A 71 1.16 -3.50 14.51
C ASP A 71 1.29 -1.99 14.22
N ALA A 72 0.24 -1.21 14.51
CA ALA A 72 0.32 0.24 14.37
C ALA A 72 1.37 0.86 15.32
N ASP A 73 1.44 0.43 16.57
CA ASP A 73 2.46 0.88 17.51
C ASP A 73 3.86 0.46 17.01
N TYR A 74 4.04 -0.77 16.55
CA TYR A 74 5.29 -1.26 15.99
C TYR A 74 5.75 -0.44 14.78
N PHE A 75 4.89 -0.29 13.75
CA PHE A 75 5.26 0.42 12.53
C PHE A 75 5.53 1.92 12.76
N PHE A 76 4.69 2.60 13.52
CA PHE A 76 4.66 4.06 13.53
C PHE A 76 5.31 4.71 14.76
N LYS A 77 5.36 4.01 15.91
CA LYS A 77 6.08 4.50 17.09
C LYS A 77 7.49 3.94 17.19
N GLU A 78 7.62 2.62 17.03
CA GLU A 78 8.91 1.96 17.27
C GLU A 78 9.84 2.10 16.07
N ILE A 79 9.34 1.73 14.86
CA ILE A 79 10.13 1.82 13.63
C ILE A 79 10.15 3.24 13.09
N GLY A 80 9.00 3.94 13.06
CA GLY A 80 8.88 5.33 12.64
C GLY A 80 8.53 5.55 11.18
N PHE A 81 7.83 4.62 10.54
CA PHE A 81 7.32 4.83 9.18
C PHE A 81 6.36 6.02 9.10
N ASP A 82 6.35 6.70 7.96
CA ASP A 82 5.52 7.87 7.66
C ASP A 82 4.36 7.57 6.71
N PHE A 83 4.43 6.44 6.02
CA PHE A 83 3.44 6.03 5.02
C PHE A 83 3.22 4.52 5.11
N ILE A 84 1.99 4.10 4.83
CA ILE A 84 1.68 2.69 4.65
C ILE A 84 0.68 2.47 3.52
N LYS A 85 0.96 1.51 2.63
CA LYS A 85 -0.02 0.93 1.71
C LYS A 85 -0.62 -0.30 2.37
N ILE A 86 -1.95 -0.35 2.45
CA ILE A 86 -2.69 -1.49 2.98
C ILE A 86 -3.49 -2.14 1.86
N ASP A 87 -3.19 -3.40 1.61
CA ASP A 87 -3.90 -4.25 0.66
C ASP A 87 -5.06 -5.02 1.33
N PHE A 88 -5.81 -5.80 0.57
CA PHE A 88 -7.00 -6.51 1.06
C PHE A 88 -7.05 -8.00 0.66
N CYS A 89 -5.96 -8.58 0.19
CA CYS A 89 -5.93 -10.00 -0.20
C CYS A 89 -6.33 -10.90 0.98
N GLY A 90 -5.78 -10.66 2.15
CA GLY A 90 -6.09 -11.44 3.35
C GLY A 90 -7.48 -11.22 3.93
N GLY A 91 -8.20 -10.18 3.47
CA GLY A 91 -9.59 -9.89 3.85
C GLY A 91 -10.62 -10.38 2.84
N ASP A 92 -10.22 -10.62 1.58
CA ASP A 92 -11.10 -11.09 0.52
C ASP A 92 -11.15 -12.64 0.51
N ALA A 93 -12.33 -13.20 0.77
CA ALA A 93 -12.52 -14.66 0.86
C ALA A 93 -12.04 -15.45 -0.37
N LYS A 94 -11.94 -14.80 -1.54
CA LYS A 94 -11.47 -15.42 -2.78
C LYS A 94 -9.96 -15.38 -2.96
N GLN A 95 -9.26 -14.56 -2.17
CA GLN A 95 -7.84 -14.27 -2.32
C GLN A 95 -7.02 -14.63 -1.07
N ASN A 96 -7.56 -15.46 -0.19
CA ASN A 96 -6.82 -15.97 0.96
C ASN A 96 -7.19 -17.41 1.30
N PHE A 97 -6.26 -18.11 1.92
CA PHE A 97 -6.45 -19.53 2.29
C PHE A 97 -7.44 -19.71 3.44
N ASP A 98 -7.60 -18.71 4.29
CA ASP A 98 -8.49 -18.74 5.45
C ASP A 98 -9.94 -18.47 5.05
N GLN A 99 -10.19 -18.08 3.82
CA GLN A 99 -11.50 -17.70 3.28
C GLN A 99 -12.21 -16.64 4.14
N LEU A 100 -11.44 -15.76 4.78
CA LEU A 100 -11.97 -14.62 5.52
C LEU A 100 -12.68 -13.68 4.56
N GLY A 101 -13.96 -13.45 4.78
CA GLY A 101 -14.76 -12.46 4.07
C GLY A 101 -15.02 -11.27 5.00
N LEU A 102 -14.08 -10.31 5.03
CA LEU A 102 -14.16 -9.15 5.92
C LEU A 102 -14.86 -7.98 5.22
N ASP A 103 -15.47 -7.09 6.00
CA ASP A 103 -15.98 -5.83 5.50
C ASP A 103 -14.81 -4.84 5.28
N GLU A 104 -14.75 -4.28 4.07
CA GLU A 104 -13.65 -3.38 3.67
C GLU A 104 -13.64 -2.10 4.51
N GLN A 105 -14.78 -1.42 4.61
CA GLN A 105 -14.88 -0.16 5.32
C GLN A 105 -14.55 -0.33 6.80
N GLU A 106 -15.08 -1.37 7.42
CA GLU A 106 -14.79 -1.69 8.83
C GLU A 106 -13.29 -1.92 9.04
N ARG A 107 -12.65 -2.73 8.18
CA ARG A 107 -11.23 -3.08 8.32
C ARG A 107 -10.30 -1.88 8.14
N PHE A 108 -10.46 -1.13 7.06
CA PHE A 108 -9.62 0.05 6.84
C PHE A 108 -9.86 1.14 7.89
N THR A 109 -11.11 1.28 8.39
CA THR A 109 -11.43 2.21 9.49
C THR A 109 -10.76 1.76 10.79
N ALA A 110 -10.75 0.47 11.10
CA ALA A 110 -10.09 -0.06 12.30
C ALA A 110 -8.57 0.23 12.27
N ILE A 111 -7.92 -0.01 11.13
CA ILE A 111 -6.49 0.27 10.94
C ILE A 111 -6.21 1.78 11.06
N HIS A 112 -7.02 2.62 10.41
CA HIS A 112 -6.90 4.08 10.53
C HIS A 112 -6.98 4.53 11.99
N ASN A 113 -7.97 4.03 12.74
CA ASN A 113 -8.12 4.35 14.16
C ASN A 113 -6.93 3.86 15.00
N ALA A 114 -6.38 2.69 14.69
CA ALA A 114 -5.18 2.19 15.34
C ALA A 114 -3.95 3.10 15.07
N ILE A 115 -3.80 3.58 13.82
CA ILE A 115 -2.77 4.56 13.47
C ILE A 115 -2.94 5.86 14.27
N LEU A 116 -4.14 6.43 14.30
CA LEU A 116 -4.42 7.65 15.07
C LEU A 116 -4.13 7.47 16.57
N ALA A 117 -4.46 6.30 17.12
CA ALA A 117 -4.23 5.97 18.52
C ALA A 117 -2.73 5.85 18.88
N THR A 118 -1.82 5.75 17.92
CA THR A 118 -0.37 5.86 18.15
C THR A 118 0.06 7.27 18.52
N GLY A 119 -0.76 8.28 18.24
CA GLY A 119 -0.42 9.71 18.34
C GLY A 119 0.23 10.29 17.08
N ARG A 120 0.58 9.48 16.09
CA ARG A 120 1.17 9.87 14.80
C ARG A 120 0.07 10.28 13.80
N LYS A 121 -0.31 11.56 13.84
CA LYS A 121 -1.33 12.14 12.94
C LYS A 121 -0.79 12.45 11.54
N ASP A 122 0.49 12.39 11.35
CA ASP A 122 1.23 12.68 10.12
C ASP A 122 1.38 11.45 9.21
N VAL A 123 1.06 10.26 9.70
CA VAL A 123 1.12 9.03 8.90
C VAL A 123 0.06 9.05 7.79
N ARG A 124 0.49 8.75 6.59
CA ARG A 124 -0.36 8.68 5.41
C ARG A 124 -0.68 7.23 5.05
N MET A 125 -1.96 6.91 4.94
CA MET A 125 -2.42 5.57 4.55
C MET A 125 -2.91 5.58 3.11
N ASN A 126 -2.46 4.60 2.32
CA ASN A 126 -3.02 4.25 1.00
C ASN A 126 -3.88 2.99 1.15
N VAL A 127 -5.11 3.05 0.66
CA VAL A 127 -6.03 1.92 0.60
C VAL A 127 -5.96 1.25 -0.76
N CYS A 128 -5.69 -0.04 -0.80
CA CYS A 128 -5.67 -0.82 -2.03
C CYS A 128 -6.77 -1.89 -2.03
N ARG A 129 -7.75 -1.71 -2.95
CA ARG A 129 -8.86 -2.65 -3.13
C ARG A 129 -9.12 -2.97 -4.60
N TRP A 130 -8.20 -2.55 -5.50
CA TRP A 130 -8.23 -2.79 -6.95
C TRP A 130 -9.47 -2.24 -7.68
N ASN A 131 -10.21 -1.37 -7.05
CA ASN A 131 -11.32 -0.58 -7.55
C ASN A 131 -11.54 0.64 -6.66
N PHE A 132 -12.36 1.59 -7.10
CA PHE A 132 -12.76 2.70 -6.23
C PHE A 132 -13.51 2.17 -5.00
N PRO A 133 -12.98 2.36 -3.77
CA PRO A 133 -13.54 1.71 -2.57
C PRO A 133 -14.89 2.27 -2.12
N GLY A 134 -15.25 3.46 -2.60
CA GLY A 134 -16.44 4.17 -2.15
C GLY A 134 -16.12 5.48 -1.42
N THR A 135 -17.15 6.26 -1.09
CA THR A 135 -17.00 7.60 -0.51
C THR A 135 -16.36 7.60 0.87
N TRP A 136 -16.51 6.53 1.63
CA TRP A 136 -15.97 6.39 2.98
C TRP A 136 -14.43 6.48 3.03
N VAL A 137 -13.74 6.11 1.95
CA VAL A 137 -12.28 6.08 1.91
C VAL A 137 -11.66 7.47 2.12
N HIS A 138 -12.39 8.52 1.76
CA HIS A 138 -11.95 9.90 1.95
C HIS A 138 -11.71 10.25 3.43
N ASP A 139 -12.44 9.63 4.35
CA ASP A 139 -12.31 9.91 5.78
C ASP A 139 -11.12 9.19 6.44
N VAL A 140 -10.66 8.09 5.85
CA VAL A 140 -9.65 7.21 6.46
C VAL A 140 -8.29 7.21 5.76
N ALA A 141 -8.23 7.58 4.46
CA ALA A 141 -7.02 7.45 3.66
C ALA A 141 -6.50 8.78 3.11
N PHE A 142 -5.19 8.82 2.82
CA PHE A 142 -4.54 9.87 2.06
C PHE A 142 -4.68 9.65 0.55
N SER A 143 -4.60 8.38 0.13
CA SER A 143 -4.80 7.98 -1.26
C SER A 143 -5.43 6.58 -1.32
N TRP A 144 -6.02 6.26 -2.46
CA TRP A 144 -6.67 4.95 -2.67
C TRP A 144 -6.59 4.51 -4.12
N ARG A 145 -6.26 3.25 -4.33
CA ARG A 145 -6.28 2.60 -5.63
C ARG A 145 -7.70 2.61 -6.21
N ILE A 146 -7.80 2.94 -7.49
CA ILE A 146 -9.09 3.06 -8.18
C ILE A 146 -9.31 1.96 -9.23
N SER A 147 -8.32 1.13 -9.47
CA SER A 147 -8.31 0.12 -10.54
C SER A 147 -7.59 -1.15 -10.13
N GLN A 148 -7.72 -2.19 -10.94
CA GLN A 148 -6.81 -3.34 -10.92
C GLN A 148 -5.37 -2.89 -11.15
N ASP A 149 -4.41 -3.77 -10.82
CA ASP A 149 -2.98 -3.48 -10.97
C ASP A 149 -2.65 -3.16 -12.43
N ILE A 150 -1.80 -2.13 -12.58
CA ILE A 150 -1.30 -1.72 -13.88
C ILE A 150 -0.32 -2.77 -14.43
N ASN A 151 -0.28 -2.90 -15.75
CA ASN A 151 0.78 -3.61 -16.44
C ASN A 151 1.34 -2.73 -17.58
N PRO A 152 2.56 -3.02 -18.09
CA PRO A 152 3.23 -2.20 -19.10
C PRO A 152 2.60 -2.36 -20.50
N SER A 153 1.34 -2.01 -20.61
CA SER A 153 0.61 -2.01 -21.89
C SER A 153 -0.27 -0.77 -22.02
N TRP A 154 -0.35 -0.24 -23.22
CA TRP A 154 -1.21 0.91 -23.53
C TRP A 154 -2.68 0.68 -23.19
N GLU A 155 -3.16 -0.56 -23.36
CA GLU A 155 -4.55 -0.91 -23.02
C GLU A 155 -4.81 -0.79 -21.52
N SER A 156 -3.86 -1.24 -20.67
CA SER A 156 -3.94 -1.09 -19.23
C SER A 156 -4.00 0.39 -18.83
N VAL A 157 -3.09 1.20 -19.37
CA VAL A 157 -3.04 2.66 -19.11
C VAL A 157 -4.36 3.33 -19.48
N LYS A 158 -4.87 3.10 -20.70
CA LYS A 158 -6.16 3.65 -21.15
C LYS A 158 -7.32 3.24 -20.24
N ASN A 159 -7.32 1.98 -19.81
CA ASN A 159 -8.39 1.46 -18.96
C ASN A 159 -8.43 2.15 -17.59
N ILE A 160 -7.26 2.36 -17.00
CA ILE A 160 -7.14 3.07 -15.73
C ILE A 160 -7.55 4.55 -15.88
N ILE A 161 -7.11 5.21 -16.95
CA ILE A 161 -7.54 6.59 -17.26
C ILE A 161 -9.07 6.66 -17.35
N ARG A 162 -9.71 5.75 -18.07
CA ARG A 162 -11.19 5.71 -18.19
C ARG A 162 -11.88 5.54 -16.85
N GLN A 163 -11.34 4.72 -15.95
CA GLN A 163 -11.91 4.54 -14.61
C GLN A 163 -11.81 5.81 -13.77
N ASN A 164 -10.74 6.60 -13.92
CA ASN A 164 -10.54 7.83 -13.15
C ASN A 164 -11.30 9.05 -13.69
N LEU A 165 -11.80 9.02 -14.93
CA LEU A 165 -12.44 10.18 -15.58
C LEU A 165 -13.56 10.83 -14.75
N TYR A 166 -14.29 10.05 -13.97
CA TYR A 166 -15.46 10.51 -13.21
C TYR A 166 -15.20 10.57 -11.69
N LEU A 167 -13.95 10.36 -11.26
CA LEU A 167 -13.58 10.30 -9.85
C LEU A 167 -12.96 11.61 -9.32
N SER A 168 -12.86 12.65 -10.14
CA SER A 168 -12.24 13.94 -9.76
C SER A 168 -12.91 14.59 -8.54
N ALA A 169 -14.21 14.39 -8.35
CA ALA A 169 -14.94 14.93 -7.20
C ALA A 169 -14.50 14.32 -5.85
N TYR A 170 -13.81 13.20 -5.87
CA TYR A 170 -13.31 12.53 -4.67
C TYR A 170 -11.86 12.88 -4.36
N ALA A 171 -11.15 13.57 -5.26
CA ALA A 171 -9.81 14.06 -5.03
C ALA A 171 -9.83 15.49 -4.50
N SER A 172 -8.93 15.79 -3.55
CA SER A 172 -8.73 17.12 -3.00
C SER A 172 -7.30 17.24 -2.44
N GLU A 173 -6.94 18.39 -1.84
CA GLU A 173 -5.65 18.51 -1.18
C GLU A 173 -5.47 17.44 -0.10
N GLY A 174 -4.41 16.64 -0.19
CA GLY A 174 -4.13 15.53 0.72
C GLY A 174 -5.03 14.29 0.55
N LYS A 175 -5.80 14.21 -0.54
CA LYS A 175 -6.72 13.12 -0.86
C LYS A 175 -6.64 12.78 -2.35
N TYR A 176 -6.09 11.63 -2.71
CA TYR A 176 -5.74 11.33 -4.09
C TYR A 176 -6.27 9.99 -4.59
N ASN A 177 -6.87 10.03 -5.79
CA ASN A 177 -7.14 8.83 -6.57
C ASN A 177 -5.80 8.27 -7.06
N ASP A 178 -5.45 7.07 -6.64
CA ASP A 178 -4.20 6.39 -6.99
C ASP A 178 -4.44 5.52 -8.22
N MET A 179 -3.87 5.92 -9.35
CA MET A 179 -3.95 5.23 -10.63
C MET A 179 -2.86 4.15 -10.79
N ASP A 180 -2.16 3.81 -9.70
CA ASP A 180 -1.04 2.88 -9.65
C ASP A 180 0.29 3.46 -10.15
N MET A 181 1.29 2.61 -10.20
CA MET A 181 2.67 2.95 -10.54
C MET A 181 2.84 3.45 -11.97
N LEU A 182 3.95 4.14 -12.19
CA LEU A 182 4.41 4.48 -13.54
C LEU A 182 5.09 3.25 -14.19
N GLU A 183 4.68 2.94 -15.41
CA GLU A 183 5.22 1.85 -16.24
C GLU A 183 6.04 2.39 -17.42
N ILE A 184 6.65 3.56 -17.25
CA ILE A 184 7.43 4.27 -18.26
C ILE A 184 8.69 3.47 -18.64
N GLY A 185 8.97 3.37 -19.93
CA GLY A 185 10.15 2.67 -20.46
C GLY A 185 10.08 1.14 -20.40
N ARG A 186 8.89 0.57 -20.13
CA ARG A 186 8.69 -0.87 -19.96
C ARG A 186 8.03 -1.57 -21.16
N GLY A 187 8.22 -1.03 -22.36
CA GLY A 187 7.80 -1.68 -23.61
C GLY A 187 6.67 -1.01 -24.37
N MET A 188 6.10 0.06 -23.84
CA MET A 188 5.23 0.96 -24.61
C MET A 188 6.07 1.86 -25.55
N SER A 189 5.43 2.48 -26.52
CA SER A 189 6.07 3.49 -27.36
C SER A 189 6.33 4.78 -26.57
N GLU A 190 7.27 5.61 -27.04
CA GLU A 190 7.61 6.89 -26.42
C GLU A 190 6.39 7.82 -26.27
N GLU A 191 5.48 7.82 -27.25
CA GLU A 191 4.27 8.64 -27.20
C GLU A 191 3.23 8.11 -26.21
N GLU A 192 3.15 6.80 -26.04
CA GLU A 192 2.33 6.17 -24.98
C GLU A 192 2.89 6.44 -23.59
N ASP A 193 4.20 6.35 -23.42
CA ASP A 193 4.89 6.68 -22.17
C ASP A 193 4.69 8.16 -21.78
N LYS A 194 4.84 9.09 -22.72
CA LYS A 194 4.56 10.52 -22.49
C LYS A 194 3.10 10.76 -22.11
N THR A 195 2.17 10.07 -22.78
CA THR A 195 0.75 10.19 -22.49
C THR A 195 0.42 9.61 -21.11
N HIS A 196 0.98 8.44 -20.78
CA HIS A 196 0.84 7.83 -19.46
C HIS A 196 1.28 8.80 -18.36
N PHE A 197 2.51 9.31 -18.43
CA PHE A 197 3.03 10.26 -17.45
C PHE A 197 2.18 11.53 -17.36
N GLY A 198 1.86 12.13 -18.53
CA GLY A 198 1.05 13.35 -18.60
C GLY A 198 -0.34 13.18 -17.96
N MET A 199 -0.99 12.05 -18.21
CA MET A 199 -2.32 11.78 -17.63
C MET A 199 -2.26 11.57 -16.11
N TRP A 200 -1.23 10.88 -15.57
CA TRP A 200 -1.04 10.78 -14.12
C TRP A 200 -0.86 12.17 -13.48
N CYS A 201 -0.09 13.04 -14.12
CA CYS A 201 0.07 14.43 -13.65
C CYS A 201 -1.25 15.23 -13.71
N ILE A 202 -1.97 15.20 -14.83
CA ILE A 202 -3.23 15.94 -15.02
C ILE A 202 -4.31 15.46 -14.05
N MET A 203 -4.38 14.16 -13.80
CA MET A 203 -5.35 13.54 -12.90
C MET A 203 -4.91 13.56 -11.43
N SER A 204 -3.78 14.20 -11.12
CA SER A 204 -3.22 14.31 -9.76
C SER A 204 -3.04 12.96 -9.06
N SER A 205 -2.70 11.92 -9.80
CA SER A 205 -2.34 10.62 -9.22
C SER A 205 -0.97 10.70 -8.55
N PRO A 206 -0.73 9.97 -7.45
CA PRO A 206 0.63 9.78 -6.95
C PRO A 206 1.57 9.26 -8.04
N LEU A 207 2.75 9.88 -8.17
CA LEU A 207 3.75 9.45 -9.14
C LEU A 207 4.68 8.44 -8.49
N LEU A 208 4.32 7.17 -8.56
CA LEU A 208 5.06 6.07 -7.95
C LEU A 208 6.05 5.49 -8.98
N ILE A 209 7.33 5.54 -8.65
CA ILE A 209 8.42 5.09 -9.52
C ILE A 209 8.94 3.75 -9.00
N GLY A 210 9.00 2.74 -9.88
CA GLY A 210 9.49 1.40 -9.56
C GLY A 210 10.80 1.04 -10.27
N CYS A 211 11.60 2.02 -10.70
CA CYS A 211 12.86 1.80 -11.38
C CYS A 211 14.05 2.39 -10.62
N ASP A 212 15.26 1.96 -10.98
CA ASP A 212 16.51 2.59 -10.55
C ASP A 212 16.66 3.93 -11.29
N LEU A 213 16.78 5.03 -10.55
CA LEU A 213 16.96 6.37 -11.11
C LEU A 213 18.42 6.73 -11.39
N THR A 214 19.36 5.80 -11.13
CA THR A 214 20.80 6.02 -11.33
C THR A 214 21.33 5.45 -12.63
N THR A 215 20.49 4.76 -13.40
CA THR A 215 20.83 4.11 -14.68
C THR A 215 20.21 4.82 -15.87
#